data_8364ebe1cf32c7ddd6ea1d8da20509b2
#
_entry.id   8364ebe1cf32c7ddd6ea1d8da20509b2
#
_cell.length_a   1.000
_cell.length_b   1.000
_cell.length_c   1.000
_cell.angle_alpha   90.00
_cell.angle_beta   90.00
_cell.angle_gamma   90.00
#
_symmetry.space_group_name_H-M   'P 1'
#
loop_
_entity.id
_entity.type
_entity.pdbx_description
1 polymer ?
#
loop_
_entity_poly.entity_id
_entity_poly.type
_entity_poly.pdbx_seq_one_letter_code
_entity_poly.pdbx_strand_id
1 'polypeptide(L)'
;GTVMDGSLKKGDELELYPRGEICRVRNLQVYEEETDFCRAGERAACNLSGVKKELLHRGCVLATPGTLEVSRLFAVKLHLLPGAERLLENRSRLHLYCGTTEVLCRAVLLDRDVLAPGESAYVQLQLEADAAFVRGDRFVVRYYSPLETIGGGEILHVDQKKRRRFRPDVLEELNIWENGSEAERLEQAIFSDRGIFCTEKRLADRLRIEEKYLHELLAALIETGNVLQFGNLFCHRKKEAWLRRTISGLLEASYRTRPFRRGMSISEARIVFLQEAENAGISEGERKQAWDSYLAYLENESDFLAERGYLVERTYKMQQNVAFRRCREAFEKELEQAGFQFTKASVESLREILEQEIKKNKMSDVLPENATEDFLTYLEEEEEIVRLDDGIYAGKRDLDE
;
A
#
# COMPACT_ATOMS: atom_id res chain seq x y z
N GLY A 1 -23.23 10.65 25.86
CA GLY A 1 -21.99 11.22 25.28
C GLY A 1 -22.23 12.54 24.58
N THR A 2 -21.19 13.04 23.91
CA THR A 2 -21.30 14.21 23.03
C THR A 2 -21.05 13.75 21.60
N VAL A 3 -21.89 14.16 20.67
CA VAL A 3 -21.66 13.96 19.24
C VAL A 3 -20.58 14.95 18.81
N MET A 4 -19.42 14.42 18.43
CA MET A 4 -18.25 15.26 18.10
C MET A 4 -18.26 15.67 16.63
N ASP A 5 -18.77 14.80 15.75
CA ASP A 5 -18.78 15.01 14.30
C ASP A 5 -19.98 14.32 13.65
N GLY A 6 -20.48 14.86 12.54
CA GLY A 6 -21.56 14.29 11.76
C GLY A 6 -22.93 14.29 12.46
N SER A 7 -23.69 13.25 12.21
CA SER A 7 -25.02 13.01 12.81
C SER A 7 -25.22 11.55 13.12
N LEU A 8 -26.06 11.27 14.11
CA LEU A 8 -26.40 9.92 14.54
C LEU A 8 -27.93 9.76 14.48
N LYS A 9 -28.38 8.64 13.92
CA LYS A 9 -29.81 8.31 13.74
C LYS A 9 -30.16 7.00 14.45
N LYS A 10 -31.41 6.89 14.81
CA LYS A 10 -32.00 5.62 15.25
C LYS A 10 -31.89 4.56 14.14
N GLY A 11 -31.37 3.39 14.48
CA GLY A 11 -31.14 2.29 13.55
C GLY A 11 -29.72 2.24 12.97
N ASP A 12 -28.89 3.28 13.16
CA ASP A 12 -27.51 3.29 12.69
C ASP A 12 -26.70 2.16 13.30
N GLU A 13 -25.84 1.58 12.48
CA GLU A 13 -24.82 0.62 12.90
C GLU A 13 -23.52 1.36 13.20
N LEU A 14 -22.97 1.11 14.37
CA LEU A 14 -21.78 1.76 14.89
C LEU A 14 -20.78 0.74 15.40
N GLU A 15 -19.52 1.14 15.41
CA GLU A 15 -18.43 0.40 16.04
C GLU A 15 -18.03 1.08 17.34
N LEU A 16 -17.86 0.26 18.39
CA LEU A 16 -17.38 0.69 19.70
C LEU A 16 -15.85 0.61 19.76
N TYR A 17 -15.20 1.76 19.72
CA TYR A 17 -13.74 1.86 19.81
C TYR A 17 -13.27 2.01 21.26
N PRO A 18 -12.05 1.49 21.59
CA PRO A 18 -11.08 0.80 20.73
C PRO A 18 -11.32 -0.73 20.56
N ARG A 19 -12.46 -1.26 20.95
CA ARG A 19 -12.69 -2.71 21.04
C ARG A 19 -13.09 -3.37 19.71
N GLY A 20 -13.66 -2.62 18.77
CA GLY A 20 -14.09 -3.15 17.48
C GLY A 20 -15.47 -3.85 17.51
N GLU A 21 -16.24 -3.67 18.58
CA GLU A 21 -17.57 -4.31 18.72
C GLU A 21 -18.61 -3.54 17.92
N ILE A 22 -19.34 -4.23 17.07
CA ILE A 22 -20.45 -3.65 16.30
C ILE A 22 -21.71 -3.59 17.14
N CYS A 23 -22.35 -2.44 17.15
CA CYS A 23 -23.59 -2.20 17.86
C CYS A 23 -24.59 -1.39 17.02
N ARG A 24 -25.87 -1.42 17.40
CA ARG A 24 -26.92 -0.68 16.70
C ARG A 24 -27.65 0.25 17.66
N VAL A 25 -27.94 1.46 17.20
CA VAL A 25 -28.69 2.47 17.95
C VAL A 25 -30.17 2.07 18.00
N ARG A 26 -30.69 1.81 19.20
CA ARG A 26 -32.13 1.49 19.42
C ARG A 26 -32.95 2.75 19.63
N ASN A 27 -32.51 3.61 20.54
CA ASN A 27 -33.18 4.88 20.87
C ASN A 27 -32.14 5.94 21.14
N LEU A 28 -32.54 7.18 20.88
CA LEU A 28 -31.77 8.39 21.13
C LEU A 28 -32.57 9.34 22.00
N GLN A 29 -31.89 10.06 22.90
CA GLN A 29 -32.45 11.16 23.68
C GLN A 29 -31.46 12.33 23.67
N VAL A 30 -31.99 13.51 23.43
CA VAL A 30 -31.26 14.78 23.51
C VAL A 30 -32.03 15.68 24.45
N TYR A 31 -31.37 16.23 25.50
CA TYR A 31 -32.01 17.01 26.56
C TYR A 31 -33.21 16.33 27.24
N GLU A 32 -33.10 14.98 27.45
CA GLU A 32 -34.15 14.13 28.06
C GLU A 32 -35.37 13.91 27.17
N GLU A 33 -35.43 14.45 25.95
CA GLU A 33 -36.48 14.19 24.97
C GLU A 33 -36.04 13.10 23.95
N GLU A 34 -36.98 12.19 23.65
CA GLU A 34 -36.72 11.20 22.58
C GLU A 34 -36.65 11.86 21.23
N THR A 35 -35.67 11.44 20.44
CA THR A 35 -35.45 11.93 19.09
C THR A 35 -35.02 10.81 18.16
N ASP A 36 -35.27 10.96 16.86
CA ASP A 36 -34.81 10.00 15.84
C ASP A 36 -33.39 10.31 15.33
N PHE A 37 -32.87 11.50 15.62
CA PHE A 37 -31.51 11.89 15.22
C PHE A 37 -30.89 12.92 16.16
N CYS A 38 -29.56 12.99 16.17
CA CYS A 38 -28.80 14.07 16.82
C CYS A 38 -27.60 14.46 15.98
N ARG A 39 -27.03 15.66 16.23
CA ARG A 39 -25.98 16.29 15.45
C ARG A 39 -24.75 16.62 16.29
N ALA A 40 -23.66 16.91 15.61
CA ALA A 40 -22.44 17.42 16.22
C ALA A 40 -22.72 18.61 17.16
N GLY A 41 -22.10 18.60 18.34
CA GLY A 41 -22.28 19.58 19.41
C GLY A 41 -23.36 19.20 20.43
N GLU A 42 -24.26 18.26 20.14
CA GLU A 42 -25.33 17.86 21.05
C GLU A 42 -24.87 16.77 22.03
N ARG A 43 -25.44 16.80 23.23
CA ARG A 43 -25.29 15.70 24.21
C ARG A 43 -26.45 14.72 24.02
N ALA A 44 -26.09 13.51 23.63
CA ALA A 44 -27.06 12.45 23.40
C ALA A 44 -26.89 11.29 24.40
N ALA A 45 -28.00 10.73 24.83
CA ALA A 45 -28.05 9.42 25.46
C ALA A 45 -28.48 8.41 24.39
N CYS A 46 -27.69 7.36 24.22
CA CYS A 46 -27.91 6.33 23.21
C CYS A 46 -28.20 4.99 23.89
N ASN A 47 -29.31 4.35 23.54
CA ASN A 47 -29.55 2.96 23.89
C ASN A 47 -29.00 2.08 22.74
N LEU A 48 -28.06 1.19 23.07
CA LEU A 48 -27.35 0.36 22.11
C LEU A 48 -27.78 -1.10 22.24
N SER A 49 -27.85 -1.80 21.12
CA SER A 49 -28.00 -3.27 21.07
C SER A 49 -26.75 -3.87 20.41
N GLY A 50 -26.49 -5.17 20.69
CA GLY A 50 -25.34 -5.87 20.12
C GLY A 50 -24.06 -5.76 20.97
N VAL A 51 -24.03 -4.89 21.98
CA VAL A 51 -22.89 -4.70 22.88
C VAL A 51 -23.26 -4.94 24.33
N LYS A 52 -22.37 -5.59 25.09
CA LYS A 52 -22.56 -5.84 26.53
C LYS A 52 -22.22 -4.56 27.31
N LYS A 53 -23.01 -4.28 28.36
CA LYS A 53 -22.85 -3.10 29.22
C LYS A 53 -21.46 -3.00 29.85
N GLU A 54 -20.85 -4.13 30.20
CA GLU A 54 -19.53 -4.23 30.81
C GLU A 54 -18.40 -3.75 29.87
N LEU A 55 -18.65 -3.69 28.58
CA LEU A 55 -17.71 -3.19 27.57
C LEU A 55 -17.77 -1.66 27.43
N LEU A 56 -18.87 -1.05 27.88
CA LEU A 56 -19.07 0.39 27.83
C LEU A 56 -18.47 1.07 29.06
N HIS A 57 -17.37 1.74 28.87
CA HIS A 57 -16.70 2.49 29.94
C HIS A 57 -16.34 3.90 29.47
N ARG A 58 -15.97 4.77 30.40
CA ARG A 58 -15.49 6.11 30.07
C ARG A 58 -14.24 6.01 29.18
N GLY A 59 -14.21 6.78 28.09
CA GLY A 59 -13.16 6.74 27.09
C GLY A 59 -13.52 5.95 25.82
N CYS A 60 -14.60 5.16 25.83
CA CYS A 60 -15.09 4.54 24.60
C CYS A 60 -15.64 5.61 23.63
N VAL A 61 -15.44 5.36 22.34
CA VAL A 61 -15.94 6.20 21.24
C VAL A 61 -16.82 5.33 20.34
N LEU A 62 -17.96 5.89 19.91
CA LEU A 62 -18.81 5.29 18.89
C LEU A 62 -18.61 6.04 17.58
N ALA A 63 -18.36 5.31 16.51
CA ALA A 63 -18.24 5.89 15.17
C ALA A 63 -18.74 4.90 14.12
N THR A 64 -18.85 5.35 12.87
CA THR A 64 -19.13 4.48 11.72
C THR A 64 -18.10 3.35 11.66
N PRO A 65 -18.48 2.11 11.37
CA PRO A 65 -17.53 1.00 11.32
C PRO A 65 -16.36 1.25 10.37
N GLY A 66 -15.15 0.94 10.85
CA GLY A 66 -13.92 1.06 10.07
C GLY A 66 -13.38 2.48 9.86
N THR A 67 -13.97 3.53 10.47
CA THR A 67 -13.54 4.92 10.25
C THR A 67 -12.43 5.39 11.18
N LEU A 68 -12.28 4.77 12.35
CA LEU A 68 -11.23 5.15 13.31
C LEU A 68 -10.11 4.12 13.36
N GLU A 69 -8.88 4.61 13.46
CA GLU A 69 -7.71 3.76 13.67
C GLU A 69 -7.42 3.58 15.16
N VAL A 70 -7.32 2.32 15.58
CA VAL A 70 -6.91 1.96 16.93
C VAL A 70 -5.39 1.84 16.99
N SER A 71 -4.77 2.52 17.93
CA SER A 71 -3.33 2.45 18.16
C SER A 71 -2.96 2.70 19.62
N ARG A 72 -1.70 2.36 19.95
CA ARG A 72 -1.01 2.80 21.18
C ARG A 72 0.04 3.86 20.91
N LEU A 73 0.21 4.28 19.66
CA LEU A 73 1.28 5.18 19.23
C LEU A 73 0.66 6.38 18.52
N PHE A 74 0.91 7.56 19.06
CA PHE A 74 0.39 8.82 18.52
C PHE A 74 1.52 9.84 18.40
N ALA A 75 1.74 10.37 17.21
CA ALA A 75 2.64 11.50 17.02
C ALA A 75 1.88 12.80 17.32
N VAL A 76 2.46 13.65 18.12
CA VAL A 76 1.81 14.84 18.64
C VAL A 76 2.74 16.05 18.63
N LYS A 77 2.17 17.25 18.64
CA LYS A 77 2.84 18.47 19.10
C LYS A 77 2.51 18.66 20.56
N LEU A 78 3.50 18.57 21.41
CA LEU A 78 3.37 18.80 22.85
C LEU A 78 3.95 20.16 23.20
N HIS A 79 3.16 20.97 23.90
CA HIS A 79 3.59 22.23 24.51
C HIS A 79 3.65 22.07 26.03
N LEU A 80 4.80 22.36 26.63
CA LEU A 80 4.97 22.38 28.07
C LEU A 80 4.60 23.75 28.61
N LEU A 81 3.75 23.79 29.65
CA LEU A 81 3.32 25.06 30.25
C LEU A 81 4.53 25.84 30.77
N PRO A 82 4.56 27.18 30.63
CA PRO A 82 5.63 28.03 31.19
C PRO A 82 5.80 27.89 32.70
N GLY A 83 4.70 27.59 33.41
CA GLY A 83 4.67 27.41 34.86
C GLY A 83 4.98 25.97 35.34
N ALA A 84 5.36 25.04 34.44
CA ALA A 84 5.76 23.72 34.85
C ALA A 84 7.05 23.79 35.65
N GLU A 85 7.09 23.14 36.81
CA GLU A 85 8.25 23.21 37.72
C GLU A 85 9.46 22.41 37.23
N ARG A 86 9.24 21.48 36.31
CA ARG A 86 10.23 20.49 35.85
C ARG A 86 10.37 20.42 34.36
N LEU A 87 11.57 20.08 33.92
CA LEU A 87 11.85 19.69 32.54
C LEU A 87 11.18 18.33 32.26
N LEU A 88 10.67 18.15 31.04
CA LEU A 88 10.19 16.86 30.58
C LEU A 88 11.34 16.11 29.90
N GLU A 89 11.78 15.02 30.51
CA GLU A 89 12.82 14.16 29.96
C GLU A 89 12.24 13.14 28.98
N ASN A 90 13.06 12.71 28.03
CA ASN A 90 12.69 11.66 27.09
C ASN A 90 12.28 10.38 27.82
N ARG A 91 11.14 9.79 27.42
CA ARG A 91 10.51 8.58 27.96
C ARG A 91 9.88 8.76 29.35
N SER A 92 9.68 9.99 29.81
CA SER A 92 8.89 10.25 31.02
C SER A 92 7.52 9.59 30.93
N ARG A 93 7.07 9.01 32.04
CA ARG A 93 5.74 8.41 32.19
C ARG A 93 4.73 9.48 32.61
N LEU A 94 3.64 9.58 31.89
CA LEU A 94 2.64 10.63 32.06
C LEU A 94 1.23 10.02 32.09
N HIS A 95 0.30 10.74 32.72
CA HIS A 95 -1.13 10.58 32.45
C HIS A 95 -1.51 11.43 31.24
N LEU A 96 -2.14 10.82 30.27
CA LEU A 96 -2.72 11.47 29.09
C LEU A 96 -4.23 11.53 29.23
N TYR A 97 -4.79 12.71 29.01
CA TYR A 97 -6.22 12.97 28.97
C TYR A 97 -6.59 13.49 27.57
N CYS A 98 -7.41 12.75 26.84
CA CYS A 98 -7.91 13.15 25.53
C CYS A 98 -9.40 12.83 25.44
N GLY A 99 -10.23 13.84 25.20
CA GLY A 99 -11.67 13.72 25.32
C GLY A 99 -12.10 13.20 26.71
N THR A 100 -12.73 12.04 26.76
CA THR A 100 -13.12 11.37 28.03
C THR A 100 -12.16 10.27 28.44
N THR A 101 -11.15 9.97 27.63
CA THR A 101 -10.15 8.91 27.87
C THR A 101 -9.07 9.42 28.83
N GLU A 102 -8.73 8.59 29.80
CA GLU A 102 -7.54 8.71 30.62
C GLU A 102 -6.69 7.45 30.42
N VAL A 103 -5.42 7.62 30.05
CA VAL A 103 -4.49 6.52 29.82
C VAL A 103 -3.06 6.91 30.19
N LEU A 104 -2.31 5.96 30.73
CA LEU A 104 -0.88 6.14 30.96
C LEU A 104 -0.11 6.01 29.66
N CYS A 105 0.90 6.87 29.51
CA CYS A 105 1.76 6.85 28.34
C CYS A 105 3.22 7.17 28.68
N ARG A 106 4.12 6.90 27.73
CA ARG A 106 5.50 7.39 27.74
C ARG A 106 5.67 8.43 26.64
N ALA A 107 6.22 9.59 27.00
CA ALA A 107 6.53 10.65 26.05
C ALA A 107 7.93 10.43 25.44
N VAL A 108 7.99 10.05 24.17
CA VAL A 108 9.25 9.90 23.43
C VAL A 108 9.50 11.18 22.63
N LEU A 109 10.43 12.02 23.09
CA LEU A 109 10.83 13.24 22.40
C LEU A 109 11.55 12.90 21.11
N LEU A 110 11.12 13.42 19.94
CA LEU A 110 11.65 13.02 18.66
C LEU A 110 12.77 13.91 18.14
N ASP A 111 12.80 15.18 18.58
CA ASP A 111 13.71 16.22 18.10
C ASP A 111 14.73 16.70 19.16
N ARG A 112 14.60 16.26 20.41
CA ARG A 112 15.45 16.69 21.55
C ARG A 112 15.46 15.63 22.65
N ASP A 113 16.33 15.79 23.64
CA ASP A 113 16.39 14.89 24.81
C ASP A 113 15.56 15.41 25.98
N VAL A 114 15.40 16.70 26.09
CA VAL A 114 14.69 17.40 27.18
C VAL A 114 13.83 18.51 26.59
N LEU A 115 12.63 18.70 27.14
CA LEU A 115 11.74 19.79 26.81
C LEU A 115 11.61 20.71 28.02
N ALA A 116 11.92 22.00 27.84
CA ALA A 116 11.86 23.00 28.90
C ALA A 116 10.46 23.63 29.01
N PRO A 117 10.08 24.15 30.18
CA PRO A 117 8.85 24.91 30.35
C PRO A 117 8.73 26.05 29.33
N GLY A 118 7.55 26.19 28.72
CA GLY A 118 7.26 27.16 27.67
C GLY A 118 7.65 26.72 26.27
N GLU A 119 8.34 25.60 26.10
CA GLU A 119 8.74 25.08 24.80
C GLU A 119 7.72 24.07 24.22
N SER A 120 7.86 23.80 22.92
CA SER A 120 7.12 22.77 22.21
C SER A 120 8.05 21.79 21.51
N ALA A 121 7.65 20.53 21.42
CA ALA A 121 8.41 19.47 20.74
C ALA A 121 7.48 18.54 19.96
N TYR A 122 8.05 17.84 18.97
CA TYR A 122 7.43 16.67 18.40
C TYR A 122 7.68 15.46 19.31
N VAL A 123 6.60 14.80 19.69
CA VAL A 123 6.61 13.70 20.64
C VAL A 123 5.84 12.53 20.08
N GLN A 124 6.34 11.31 20.25
CA GLN A 124 5.51 10.11 20.11
C GLN A 124 5.03 9.69 21.49
N LEU A 125 3.73 9.76 21.72
CA LEU A 125 3.09 9.20 22.90
C LEU A 125 2.93 7.70 22.71
N GLN A 126 3.51 6.90 23.61
CA GLN A 126 3.39 5.45 23.64
C GLN A 126 2.48 5.06 24.80
N LEU A 127 1.23 4.73 24.48
CA LEU A 127 0.17 4.45 25.43
C LEU A 127 0.30 3.02 26.01
N GLU A 128 -0.14 2.84 27.24
CA GLU A 128 -0.20 1.54 27.91
C GLU A 128 -1.47 0.75 27.55
N ALA A 129 -2.49 1.42 26.94
CA ALA A 129 -3.70 0.80 26.45
C ALA A 129 -4.03 1.32 25.05
N ASP A 130 -4.88 0.58 24.33
CA ASP A 130 -5.37 0.96 23.00
C ASP A 130 -6.31 2.17 23.09
N ALA A 131 -6.20 3.08 22.14
CA ALA A 131 -7.05 4.25 22.01
C ALA A 131 -7.38 4.53 20.54
N ALA A 132 -8.47 5.26 20.29
CA ALA A 132 -8.93 5.66 18.97
C ALA A 132 -9.00 7.20 18.90
N PHE A 133 -7.86 7.86 19.08
CA PHE A 133 -7.74 9.31 18.89
C PHE A 133 -7.58 9.62 17.41
N VAL A 134 -8.01 10.79 17.03
CA VAL A 134 -7.91 11.27 15.65
C VAL A 134 -7.02 12.50 15.56
N ARG A 135 -6.53 12.79 14.38
CA ARG A 135 -5.80 14.02 14.09
C ARG A 135 -6.68 15.22 14.47
N GLY A 136 -6.07 16.24 15.12
CA GLY A 136 -6.76 17.41 15.61
C GLY A 136 -7.31 17.28 17.02
N ASP A 137 -7.38 16.07 17.59
CA ASP A 137 -7.79 15.90 18.98
C ASP A 137 -6.79 16.60 19.91
N ARG A 138 -7.34 17.40 20.83
CA ARG A 138 -6.55 18.07 21.85
C ARG A 138 -6.44 17.21 23.10
N PHE A 139 -5.26 17.23 23.69
CA PHE A 139 -4.97 16.46 24.89
C PHE A 139 -4.28 17.29 25.95
N VAL A 140 -4.36 16.80 27.20
CA VAL A 140 -3.63 17.34 28.36
C VAL A 140 -2.75 16.22 28.90
N VAL A 141 -1.54 16.58 29.37
CA VAL A 141 -0.64 15.66 30.05
C VAL A 141 -0.34 16.13 31.49
N ARG A 142 -0.26 15.13 32.37
CA ARG A 142 0.09 15.35 33.78
C ARG A 142 1.21 14.42 34.17
N TYR A 143 2.07 14.85 35.10
CA TYR A 143 3.07 13.97 35.70
C TYR A 143 2.42 12.77 36.39
N TYR A 144 3.13 11.64 36.35
CA TYR A 144 2.67 10.43 37.03
C TYR A 144 2.63 10.64 38.57
N SER A 145 3.64 11.30 39.12
CA SER A 145 3.72 11.62 40.56
C SER A 145 4.71 12.78 40.79
N PRO A 146 4.30 13.84 41.48
CA PRO A 146 2.92 14.18 41.85
C PRO A 146 2.04 14.45 40.62
N LEU A 147 0.72 14.33 40.80
CA LEU A 147 -0.25 14.55 39.72
C LEU A 147 -0.41 16.04 39.43
N GLU A 148 0.45 16.58 38.59
CA GLU A 148 0.49 18.00 38.20
C GLU A 148 0.28 18.14 36.68
N THR A 149 -0.56 19.07 36.26
CA THR A 149 -0.75 19.39 34.84
C THR A 149 0.47 20.14 34.33
N ILE A 150 1.17 19.56 33.35
CA ILE A 150 2.42 20.11 32.84
C ILE A 150 2.31 20.66 31.42
N GLY A 151 1.29 20.26 30.67
CA GLY A 151 1.18 20.67 29.28
C GLY A 151 0.01 20.01 28.57
N GLY A 152 0.03 20.16 27.29
CA GLY A 152 -0.95 19.58 26.38
C GLY A 152 -0.56 19.84 24.94
N GLY A 153 -1.43 19.47 24.02
CA GLY A 153 -1.13 19.64 22.61
C GLY A 153 -2.21 19.07 21.72
N GLU A 154 -1.79 18.71 20.53
CA GLU A 154 -2.65 18.19 19.48
C GLU A 154 -2.10 16.89 18.88
N ILE A 155 -2.98 15.95 18.58
CA ILE A 155 -2.65 14.72 17.85
C ILE A 155 -2.42 15.10 16.38
N LEU A 156 -1.22 14.84 15.88
CA LEU A 156 -0.85 15.10 14.49
C LEU A 156 -1.08 13.87 13.60
N HIS A 157 -0.75 12.67 14.13
CA HIS A 157 -0.83 11.45 13.35
C HIS A 157 -1.01 10.22 14.24
N VAL A 158 -1.78 9.25 13.75
CA VAL A 158 -1.92 7.92 14.36
C VAL A 158 -0.84 7.01 13.81
N ASP A 159 0.11 6.64 14.65
CA ASP A 159 1.25 5.80 14.26
C ASP A 159 0.93 4.31 14.43
N GLN A 160 1.48 3.49 13.55
CA GLN A 160 1.43 2.02 13.67
C GLN A 160 2.77 1.43 14.11
N LYS A 161 3.85 2.22 14.03
CA LYS A 161 5.22 1.82 14.38
C LYS A 161 5.91 2.89 15.21
N LYS A 162 6.90 2.46 15.99
CA LYS A 162 7.74 3.39 16.74
C LYS A 162 8.59 4.23 15.79
N ARG A 163 8.55 5.56 15.98
CA ARG A 163 9.36 6.51 15.23
C ARG A 163 10.79 6.54 15.76
N ARG A 164 11.74 6.72 14.86
CA ARG A 164 13.15 6.92 15.24
C ARG A 164 13.37 8.39 15.55
N ARG A 165 14.09 8.64 16.66
CA ARG A 165 14.44 9.99 17.10
C ARG A 165 15.49 10.62 16.20
N PHE A 166 15.51 11.95 16.12
CA PHE A 166 16.49 12.76 15.39
C PHE A 166 16.57 12.45 13.89
N ARG A 167 15.52 11.93 13.32
CA ARG A 167 15.44 11.64 11.88
C ARG A 167 14.83 12.82 11.14
N PRO A 168 15.57 13.47 10.22
CA PRO A 168 15.05 14.61 9.46
C PRO A 168 13.76 14.31 8.71
N ASP A 169 13.68 13.14 8.06
CA ASP A 169 12.51 12.67 7.34
C ASP A 169 11.25 12.56 8.23
N VAL A 170 11.43 12.11 9.49
CA VAL A 170 10.34 12.03 10.47
C VAL A 170 9.88 13.42 10.91
N LEU A 171 10.82 14.34 11.14
CA LEU A 171 10.52 15.70 11.57
C LEU A 171 9.85 16.51 10.45
N GLU A 172 10.29 16.34 9.22
CA GLU A 172 9.68 16.94 8.03
C GLU A 172 8.24 16.45 7.84
N GLU A 173 8.02 15.13 7.92
CA GLU A 173 6.69 14.54 7.90
C GLU A 173 5.77 15.17 8.95
N LEU A 174 6.21 15.27 10.21
CA LEU A 174 5.43 15.85 11.29
C LEU A 174 5.16 17.35 11.10
N ASN A 175 6.12 18.06 10.50
CA ASN A 175 5.91 19.46 10.14
C ASN A 175 4.85 19.63 9.06
N ILE A 176 4.78 18.72 8.06
CA ILE A 176 3.70 18.72 7.08
C ILE A 176 2.35 18.48 7.76
N TRP A 177 2.26 17.53 8.70
CA TRP A 177 1.03 17.29 9.44
C TRP A 177 0.59 18.49 10.32
N GLU A 178 1.54 19.22 10.90
CA GLU A 178 1.27 20.41 11.72
C GLU A 178 0.92 21.63 10.86
N ASN A 179 1.80 22.01 9.94
CA ASN A 179 1.80 23.31 9.27
C ASN A 179 1.52 23.26 7.76
N GLY A 180 1.53 22.07 7.15
CA GLY A 180 1.35 21.90 5.71
C GLY A 180 -0.04 22.33 5.24
N SER A 181 -0.16 22.65 3.97
CA SER A 181 -1.44 22.84 3.28
C SER A 181 -2.24 21.54 3.22
N GLU A 182 -3.50 21.62 2.88
CA GLU A 182 -4.34 20.44 2.72
C GLU A 182 -3.85 19.52 1.57
N ALA A 183 -3.31 20.11 0.50
CA ALA A 183 -2.70 19.36 -0.59
C ALA A 183 -1.43 18.59 -0.13
N GLU A 184 -0.53 19.25 0.63
CA GLU A 184 0.66 18.58 1.19
C GLU A 184 0.29 17.47 2.17
N ARG A 185 -0.73 17.70 3.01
CA ARG A 185 -1.24 16.66 3.93
C ARG A 185 -1.87 15.49 3.18
N LEU A 186 -2.59 15.76 2.09
CA LEU A 186 -3.18 14.72 1.24
C LEU A 186 -2.08 13.90 0.56
N GLU A 187 -1.07 14.55 -0.02
CA GLU A 187 0.09 13.88 -0.61
C GLU A 187 0.79 13.00 0.43
N GLN A 188 1.02 13.54 1.62
CA GLN A 188 1.62 12.82 2.75
C GLN A 188 0.74 11.65 3.21
N ALA A 189 -0.59 11.80 3.22
CA ALA A 189 -1.52 10.73 3.56
C ALA A 189 -1.43 9.57 2.56
N ILE A 190 -1.37 9.87 1.26
CA ILE A 190 -1.20 8.87 0.21
C ILE A 190 0.17 8.19 0.35
N PHE A 191 1.23 8.96 0.59
CA PHE A 191 2.58 8.43 0.76
C PHE A 191 2.73 7.56 2.01
N SER A 192 2.16 7.96 3.15
CA SER A 192 2.28 7.25 4.42
C SER A 192 1.24 6.13 4.62
N ASP A 193 0.33 5.91 3.66
CA ASP A 193 -0.65 4.83 3.76
C ASP A 193 0.02 3.45 3.89
N ARG A 194 -0.67 2.47 4.47
CA ARG A 194 -0.11 1.13 4.74
C ARG A 194 0.25 0.37 3.48
N GLY A 195 -0.57 0.53 2.43
CA GLY A 195 -0.36 -0.10 1.14
C GLY A 195 0.27 0.84 0.12
N ILE A 196 0.51 0.32 -1.07
CA ILE A 196 0.93 1.12 -2.23
C ILE A 196 -0.23 1.98 -2.70
N PHE A 197 -1.43 1.42 -2.71
CA PHE A 197 -2.66 2.03 -3.22
C PHE A 197 -3.61 2.44 -2.10
N CYS A 198 -4.39 3.48 -2.34
CA CYS A 198 -5.48 3.94 -1.48
C CYS A 198 -6.69 4.35 -2.31
N THR A 199 -7.87 4.35 -1.69
CA THR A 199 -9.13 4.81 -2.31
C THR A 199 -9.48 6.22 -1.84
N GLU A 200 -10.26 6.95 -2.64
CA GLU A 200 -10.75 8.28 -2.30
C GLU A 200 -11.51 8.29 -0.97
N LYS A 201 -12.42 7.33 -0.78
CA LYS A 201 -13.16 7.18 0.47
C LYS A 201 -12.25 7.07 1.69
N ARG A 202 -11.22 6.22 1.63
CA ARG A 202 -10.27 6.05 2.73
C ARG A 202 -9.48 7.32 3.04
N LEU A 203 -9.16 8.11 2.00
CA LEU A 203 -8.49 9.40 2.16
C LEU A 203 -9.43 10.44 2.78
N ALA A 204 -10.69 10.48 2.34
CA ALA A 204 -11.72 11.35 2.90
C ALA A 204 -11.93 11.09 4.40
N ASP A 205 -12.10 9.83 4.77
CA ASP A 205 -12.28 9.39 6.17
C ASP A 205 -11.05 9.78 7.03
N ARG A 206 -9.83 9.51 6.51
CA ARG A 206 -8.59 9.77 7.24
C ARG A 206 -8.30 11.26 7.45
N LEU A 207 -8.57 12.09 6.43
CA LEU A 207 -8.31 13.53 6.46
C LEU A 207 -9.51 14.35 6.97
N ARG A 208 -10.68 13.73 7.07
CA ARG A 208 -11.96 14.37 7.39
C ARG A 208 -12.29 15.53 6.44
N ILE A 209 -12.13 15.27 5.16
CA ILE A 209 -12.40 16.20 4.08
C ILE A 209 -13.64 15.71 3.33
N GLU A 210 -14.50 16.63 2.93
CA GLU A 210 -15.65 16.31 2.07
C GLU A 210 -15.17 15.76 0.72
N GLU A 211 -15.83 14.71 0.21
CA GLU A 211 -15.44 14.02 -1.02
C GLU A 211 -15.28 14.97 -2.21
N LYS A 212 -16.17 15.94 -2.36
CA LYS A 212 -16.09 16.91 -3.45
C LYS A 212 -14.79 17.72 -3.42
N TYR A 213 -14.41 18.22 -2.26
CA TYR A 213 -13.18 19.02 -2.10
C TYR A 213 -11.93 18.14 -2.20
N LEU A 214 -12.00 16.91 -1.69
CA LEU A 214 -10.93 15.93 -1.87
C LEU A 214 -10.66 15.64 -3.34
N HIS A 215 -11.70 15.50 -4.15
CA HIS A 215 -11.58 15.29 -5.59
C HIS A 215 -10.82 16.42 -6.29
N GLU A 216 -11.09 17.68 -5.93
CA GLU A 216 -10.37 18.86 -6.46
C GLU A 216 -8.88 18.82 -6.08
N LEU A 217 -8.55 18.46 -4.83
CA LEU A 217 -7.17 18.35 -4.35
C LEU A 217 -6.43 17.19 -5.04
N LEU A 218 -7.09 16.04 -5.23
CA LEU A 218 -6.50 14.90 -5.95
C LEU A 218 -6.18 15.26 -7.40
N ALA A 219 -7.11 15.94 -8.09
CA ALA A 219 -6.87 16.40 -9.46
C ALA A 219 -5.63 17.29 -9.56
N ALA A 220 -5.47 18.26 -8.66
CA ALA A 220 -4.29 19.11 -8.60
C ALA A 220 -2.99 18.31 -8.35
N LEU A 221 -3.01 17.33 -7.45
CA LEU A 221 -1.83 16.49 -7.18
C LEU A 221 -1.48 15.55 -8.33
N ILE A 222 -2.47 15.10 -9.10
CA ILE A 222 -2.26 14.30 -10.33
C ILE A 222 -1.60 15.18 -11.40
N GLU A 223 -2.04 16.42 -11.58
CA GLU A 223 -1.43 17.36 -12.53
C GLU A 223 0.04 17.66 -12.19
N THR A 224 0.41 17.74 -10.91
CA THR A 224 1.81 17.88 -10.49
C THR A 224 2.64 16.63 -10.72
N GLY A 225 2.01 15.49 -10.98
CA GLY A 225 2.64 14.19 -11.20
C GLY A 225 3.19 13.52 -9.95
N ASN A 226 2.91 14.03 -8.75
CA ASN A 226 3.31 13.40 -7.48
C ASN A 226 2.41 12.25 -7.11
N VAL A 227 1.13 12.31 -7.52
CA VAL A 227 0.13 11.26 -7.34
C VAL A 227 -0.27 10.71 -8.69
N LEU A 228 -0.41 9.41 -8.78
CA LEU A 228 -0.86 8.68 -9.96
C LEU A 228 -2.22 8.05 -9.65
N GLN A 229 -3.07 7.97 -10.69
CA GLN A 229 -4.39 7.36 -10.60
C GLN A 229 -4.49 6.15 -11.52
N PHE A 230 -4.97 5.04 -10.99
CA PHE A 230 -5.22 3.80 -11.72
C PHE A 230 -6.66 3.35 -11.45
N GLY A 231 -7.58 3.64 -12.37
CA GLY A 231 -9.01 3.47 -12.11
C GLY A 231 -9.45 4.32 -10.92
N ASN A 232 -9.95 3.68 -9.86
CA ASN A 232 -10.37 4.32 -8.61
C ASN A 232 -9.27 4.33 -7.54
N LEU A 233 -8.06 3.89 -7.86
CA LEU A 233 -6.94 3.81 -6.93
C LEU A 233 -5.96 4.93 -7.14
N PHE A 234 -5.46 5.47 -6.05
CA PHE A 234 -4.43 6.50 -6.01
C PHE A 234 -3.13 5.93 -5.44
N CYS A 235 -2.02 6.34 -6.00
CA CYS A 235 -0.69 5.89 -5.60
C CYS A 235 0.29 7.06 -5.64
N HIS A 236 1.14 7.18 -4.63
CA HIS A 236 2.24 8.15 -4.68
C HIS A 236 3.34 7.67 -5.64
N ARG A 237 3.88 8.57 -6.49
CA ARG A 237 4.92 8.24 -7.50
C ARG A 237 6.12 7.47 -6.93
N LYS A 238 6.57 7.78 -5.72
CA LYS A 238 7.67 7.05 -5.06
C LYS A 238 7.31 5.59 -4.75
N LYS A 239 6.05 5.30 -4.42
CA LYS A 239 5.57 3.94 -4.16
C LYS A 239 5.39 3.16 -5.45
N GLU A 240 4.85 3.80 -6.49
CA GLU A 240 4.79 3.22 -7.82
C GLU A 240 6.19 2.84 -8.32
N ALA A 241 7.17 3.74 -8.17
CA ALA A 241 8.55 3.45 -8.56
C ALA A 241 9.14 2.23 -7.83
N TRP A 242 8.74 1.98 -6.59
CA TRP A 242 9.09 0.76 -5.87
C TRP A 242 8.41 -0.48 -6.47
N LEU A 243 7.10 -0.41 -6.77
CA LEU A 243 6.36 -1.50 -7.42
C LEU A 243 6.97 -1.84 -8.78
N ARG A 244 7.26 -0.83 -9.59
CA ARG A 244 7.89 -0.98 -10.89
C ARG A 244 9.26 -1.64 -10.79
N ARG A 245 10.09 -1.26 -9.83
CA ARG A 245 11.38 -1.92 -9.56
C ARG A 245 11.22 -3.39 -9.17
N THR A 246 10.19 -3.71 -8.41
CA THR A 246 9.88 -5.10 -8.05
C THR A 246 9.54 -5.90 -9.30
N ILE A 247 8.71 -5.37 -10.19
CA ILE A 247 8.38 -5.99 -11.48
C ILE A 247 9.63 -6.12 -12.36
N SER A 248 10.47 -5.08 -12.48
CA SER A 248 11.76 -5.16 -13.20
C SER A 248 12.65 -6.26 -12.66
N GLY A 249 12.79 -6.37 -11.34
CA GLY A 249 13.61 -7.41 -10.71
C GLY A 249 13.11 -8.84 -11.00
N LEU A 250 11.79 -9.03 -11.04
CA LEU A 250 11.20 -10.31 -11.43
C LEU A 250 11.39 -10.60 -12.92
N LEU A 251 11.29 -9.58 -13.76
CA LEU A 251 11.54 -9.71 -15.19
C LEU A 251 13.01 -10.07 -15.48
N GLU A 252 13.96 -9.40 -14.83
CA GLU A 252 15.38 -9.75 -14.91
C GLU A 252 15.66 -11.18 -14.40
N ALA A 253 14.98 -11.60 -13.34
CA ALA A 253 15.07 -12.97 -12.85
C ALA A 253 14.48 -13.96 -13.87
N SER A 254 13.38 -13.62 -14.53
CA SER A 254 12.80 -14.41 -15.63
C SER A 254 13.79 -14.58 -16.79
N TYR A 255 14.45 -13.52 -17.23
CA TYR A 255 15.47 -13.60 -18.29
C TYR A 255 16.66 -14.50 -17.91
N ARG A 256 17.03 -14.54 -16.63
CA ARG A 256 18.10 -15.42 -16.14
C ARG A 256 17.69 -16.88 -16.03
N THR A 257 16.49 -17.14 -15.54
CA THR A 257 16.00 -18.50 -15.29
C THR A 257 15.35 -19.14 -16.51
N ARG A 258 14.80 -18.35 -17.41
CA ARG A 258 14.12 -18.76 -18.64
C ARG A 258 14.63 -17.98 -19.85
N PRO A 259 15.88 -18.17 -20.27
CA PRO A 259 16.58 -17.33 -21.25
C PRO A 259 15.96 -17.34 -22.66
N PHE A 260 15.07 -18.28 -22.95
CA PHE A 260 14.37 -18.40 -24.24
C PHE A 260 12.92 -17.97 -24.17
N ARG A 261 12.45 -17.52 -23.01
CA ARG A 261 11.14 -16.92 -22.85
C ARG A 261 11.22 -15.44 -23.19
N ARG A 262 10.25 -14.94 -23.94
CA ARG A 262 10.18 -13.52 -24.38
C ARG A 262 10.30 -12.53 -23.23
N GLY A 263 9.67 -12.84 -22.10
CA GLY A 263 9.66 -11.99 -20.92
C GLY A 263 8.91 -12.65 -19.76
N MET A 264 8.37 -11.84 -18.87
CA MET A 264 7.45 -12.27 -17.81
C MET A 264 6.02 -12.23 -18.37
N SER A 265 5.17 -13.24 -18.09
CA SER A 265 3.79 -13.16 -18.54
C SER A 265 3.06 -11.98 -17.89
N ILE A 266 2.14 -11.35 -18.60
CA ILE A 266 1.29 -10.27 -18.06
C ILE A 266 0.52 -10.77 -16.84
N SER A 267 0.17 -12.07 -16.79
CA SER A 267 -0.48 -12.69 -15.62
C SER A 267 0.41 -12.70 -14.39
N GLU A 268 1.70 -12.97 -14.52
CA GLU A 268 2.66 -12.91 -13.41
C GLU A 268 2.82 -11.49 -12.88
N ALA A 269 2.96 -10.50 -13.76
CA ALA A 269 3.01 -9.09 -13.38
C ALA A 269 1.71 -8.64 -12.68
N ARG A 270 0.55 -9.10 -13.20
CA ARG A 270 -0.75 -8.85 -12.61
C ARG A 270 -0.88 -9.39 -11.19
N ILE A 271 -0.36 -10.59 -10.92
CA ILE A 271 -0.38 -11.19 -9.58
C ILE A 271 0.34 -10.27 -8.58
N VAL A 272 1.50 -9.72 -8.93
CA VAL A 272 2.25 -8.79 -8.07
C VAL A 272 1.44 -7.54 -7.77
N PHE A 273 0.85 -6.92 -8.79
CA PHE A 273 -0.01 -5.76 -8.63
C PHE A 273 -1.23 -6.05 -7.73
N LEU A 274 -1.94 -7.16 -8.02
CA LEU A 274 -3.13 -7.54 -7.27
C LEU A 274 -2.82 -7.85 -5.80
N GLN A 275 -1.68 -8.46 -5.52
CA GLN A 275 -1.23 -8.74 -4.16
C GLN A 275 -0.97 -7.46 -3.37
N GLU A 276 -0.32 -6.46 -3.98
CA GLU A 276 -0.08 -5.18 -3.34
C GLU A 276 -1.37 -4.38 -3.12
N ALA A 277 -2.32 -4.46 -4.04
CA ALA A 277 -3.64 -3.85 -3.88
C ALA A 277 -4.48 -4.58 -2.81
N GLU A 278 -4.35 -5.90 -2.69
CA GLU A 278 -4.98 -6.68 -1.62
C GLU A 278 -4.42 -6.34 -0.24
N ASN A 279 -3.09 -6.23 -0.13
CA ASN A 279 -2.41 -5.78 1.09
C ASN A 279 -2.89 -4.39 1.54
N ALA A 280 -3.33 -3.55 0.61
CA ALA A 280 -3.95 -2.25 0.87
C ALA A 280 -5.44 -2.34 1.26
N GLY A 281 -6.04 -3.54 1.25
CA GLY A 281 -7.46 -3.76 1.59
C GLY A 281 -8.44 -3.35 0.48
N ILE A 282 -7.99 -3.32 -0.78
CA ILE A 282 -8.80 -2.96 -1.95
C ILE A 282 -9.68 -4.14 -2.39
N SER A 283 -10.92 -3.87 -2.77
CA SER A 283 -11.86 -4.88 -3.25
C SER A 283 -11.41 -5.51 -4.58
N GLU A 284 -11.83 -6.76 -4.86
CA GLU A 284 -11.42 -7.47 -6.07
C GLU A 284 -11.85 -6.76 -7.37
N GLY A 285 -13.03 -6.16 -7.39
CA GLY A 285 -13.53 -5.44 -8.56
C GLY A 285 -12.68 -4.21 -8.89
N GLU A 286 -12.36 -3.40 -7.87
CA GLU A 286 -11.51 -2.22 -8.02
C GLU A 286 -10.09 -2.60 -8.45
N ARG A 287 -9.53 -3.68 -7.89
CA ARG A 287 -8.20 -4.19 -8.26
C ARG A 287 -8.11 -4.57 -9.74
N LYS A 288 -9.14 -5.24 -10.29
CA LYS A 288 -9.16 -5.65 -11.70
C LYS A 288 -9.20 -4.44 -12.63
N GLN A 289 -10.04 -3.45 -12.34
CA GLN A 289 -10.14 -2.23 -13.15
C GLN A 289 -8.84 -1.41 -13.10
N ALA A 290 -8.21 -1.32 -11.93
CA ALA A 290 -6.97 -0.57 -11.75
C ALA A 290 -5.79 -1.22 -12.49
N TRP A 291 -5.76 -2.55 -12.62
CA TRP A 291 -4.72 -3.26 -13.34
C TRP A 291 -4.62 -2.85 -14.81
N ASP A 292 -5.74 -2.74 -15.51
CA ASP A 292 -5.74 -2.39 -16.93
C ASP A 292 -5.18 -0.97 -17.14
N SER A 293 -5.53 -0.03 -16.25
CA SER A 293 -4.96 1.32 -16.23
C SER A 293 -3.46 1.32 -15.90
N TYR A 294 -3.03 0.45 -14.99
CA TYR A 294 -1.61 0.34 -14.62
C TYR A 294 -0.77 -0.27 -15.73
N LEU A 295 -1.30 -1.29 -16.43
CA LEU A 295 -0.62 -1.87 -17.58
C LEU A 295 -0.41 -0.84 -18.69
N ALA A 296 -1.45 -0.08 -19.02
CA ALA A 296 -1.34 1.03 -19.99
C ALA A 296 -0.31 2.09 -19.55
N TYR A 297 -0.24 2.41 -18.26
CA TYR A 297 0.78 3.31 -17.71
C TYR A 297 2.19 2.73 -17.87
N LEU A 298 2.39 1.44 -17.59
CA LEU A 298 3.69 0.79 -17.79
C LEU A 298 4.16 0.87 -19.25
N GLU A 299 3.24 0.70 -20.21
CA GLU A 299 3.57 0.80 -21.64
C GLU A 299 3.90 2.22 -22.09
N ASN A 300 3.23 3.23 -21.54
CA ASN A 300 3.39 4.61 -21.99
C ASN A 300 4.50 5.37 -21.27
N GLU A 301 4.65 5.14 -19.97
CA GLU A 301 5.49 5.96 -19.08
C GLU A 301 6.73 5.20 -18.56
N SER A 302 6.97 3.97 -19.04
CA SER A 302 8.12 3.18 -18.63
C SER A 302 8.82 2.48 -19.78
N ASP A 303 9.92 1.79 -19.46
CA ASP A 303 10.70 1.01 -20.41
C ASP A 303 10.09 -0.37 -20.72
N PHE A 304 8.84 -0.60 -20.34
CA PHE A 304 8.14 -1.86 -20.61
C PHE A 304 7.28 -1.79 -21.88
N LEU A 305 7.05 -2.96 -22.45
CA LEU A 305 6.14 -3.19 -23.56
C LEU A 305 5.34 -4.47 -23.27
N ALA A 306 4.03 -4.41 -23.48
CA ALA A 306 3.18 -5.60 -23.46
C ALA A 306 3.09 -6.16 -24.90
N GLU A 307 3.69 -7.33 -25.11
CA GLU A 307 3.74 -7.97 -26.41
C GLU A 307 3.37 -9.44 -26.30
N ARG A 308 2.38 -9.89 -27.09
CA ARG A 308 1.97 -11.32 -27.19
C ARG A 308 1.71 -11.99 -25.82
N GLY A 309 1.15 -11.24 -24.85
CA GLY A 309 0.87 -11.76 -23.51
C GLY A 309 2.04 -11.72 -22.53
N TYR A 310 3.15 -11.14 -22.94
CA TYR A 310 4.35 -10.94 -22.11
C TYR A 310 4.61 -9.45 -21.84
N LEU A 311 5.12 -9.17 -20.66
CA LEU A 311 5.76 -7.89 -20.33
C LEU A 311 7.26 -8.04 -20.60
N VAL A 312 7.80 -7.14 -21.44
CA VAL A 312 9.21 -7.13 -21.87
C VAL A 312 9.82 -5.76 -21.67
N GLU A 313 11.13 -5.67 -21.48
CA GLU A 313 11.83 -4.38 -21.55
C GLU A 313 12.04 -3.96 -23.00
N ARG A 314 11.76 -2.69 -23.32
CA ARG A 314 11.95 -2.13 -24.69
C ARG A 314 13.38 -2.28 -25.21
N THR A 315 14.35 -2.28 -24.32
CA THR A 315 15.79 -2.40 -24.66
C THR A 315 16.25 -3.85 -24.78
N TYR A 316 15.47 -4.80 -24.24
CA TYR A 316 15.82 -6.21 -24.29
C TYR A 316 15.54 -6.80 -25.67
N LYS A 317 16.59 -7.36 -26.29
CA LYS A 317 16.47 -8.07 -27.56
C LYS A 317 17.04 -9.47 -27.38
N MET A 318 16.19 -10.45 -27.28
CA MET A 318 16.57 -11.87 -27.16
C MET A 318 17.50 -12.31 -28.29
N GLN A 319 17.28 -11.81 -29.50
CA GLN A 319 18.10 -12.08 -30.68
C GLN A 319 19.56 -11.63 -30.52
N GLN A 320 19.89 -10.72 -29.59
CA GLN A 320 21.27 -10.32 -29.28
C GLN A 320 21.96 -11.33 -28.34
N ASN A 321 21.22 -12.22 -27.72
CA ASN A 321 21.79 -13.28 -26.87
C ASN A 321 22.55 -14.28 -27.73
N VAL A 322 23.83 -14.48 -27.44
CA VAL A 322 24.71 -15.38 -28.21
C VAL A 322 24.22 -16.84 -28.15
N ALA A 323 23.72 -17.28 -26.98
CA ALA A 323 23.20 -18.63 -26.85
C ALA A 323 21.92 -18.82 -27.67
N PHE A 324 21.02 -17.84 -27.65
CA PHE A 324 19.80 -17.88 -28.45
C PHE A 324 20.13 -18.01 -29.98
N ARG A 325 21.05 -17.18 -30.49
CA ARG A 325 21.44 -17.25 -31.89
C ARG A 325 22.01 -18.62 -32.28
N ARG A 326 22.88 -19.19 -31.46
CA ARG A 326 23.46 -20.50 -31.72
C ARG A 326 22.44 -21.63 -31.65
N CYS A 327 21.52 -21.56 -30.71
CA CYS A 327 20.42 -22.50 -30.64
C CYS A 327 19.51 -22.41 -31.86
N ARG A 328 19.27 -21.19 -32.34
CA ARG A 328 18.49 -20.94 -33.56
C ARG A 328 19.21 -21.52 -34.80
N GLU A 329 20.50 -21.23 -34.98
CA GLU A 329 21.31 -21.78 -36.08
C GLU A 329 21.33 -23.34 -36.06
N ALA A 330 21.43 -23.92 -34.87
CA ALA A 330 21.38 -25.39 -34.72
C ALA A 330 19.98 -25.94 -35.07
N PHE A 331 18.94 -25.26 -34.65
CA PHE A 331 17.55 -25.61 -34.94
C PHE A 331 17.22 -25.51 -36.44
N GLU A 332 17.61 -24.41 -37.10
CA GLU A 332 17.41 -24.21 -38.54
C GLU A 332 18.08 -25.36 -39.32
N LYS A 333 19.28 -25.75 -38.92
CA LYS A 333 20.00 -26.88 -39.53
C LYS A 333 19.30 -28.22 -39.33
N GLU A 334 18.75 -28.50 -38.16
CA GLU A 334 17.95 -29.70 -37.88
C GLU A 334 16.64 -29.69 -38.69
N LEU A 335 16.00 -28.55 -38.84
CA LEU A 335 14.79 -28.40 -39.66
C LEU A 335 15.08 -28.69 -41.15
N GLU A 336 16.16 -28.15 -41.68
CA GLU A 336 16.60 -28.42 -43.06
C GLU A 336 16.89 -29.92 -43.29
N GLN A 337 17.46 -30.61 -42.28
CA GLN A 337 17.76 -32.06 -42.37
C GLN A 337 16.51 -32.92 -42.20
N ALA A 338 15.53 -32.50 -41.39
CA ALA A 338 14.30 -33.25 -41.14
C ALA A 338 13.26 -33.10 -42.27
N GLY A 339 13.41 -32.11 -43.15
CA GLY A 339 12.40 -31.77 -44.17
C GLY A 339 11.12 -31.23 -43.56
N PHE A 340 9.95 -31.59 -44.11
CA PHE A 340 8.65 -31.02 -43.74
C PHE A 340 8.17 -31.31 -42.30
N GLN A 341 8.79 -32.23 -41.55
CA GLN A 341 8.32 -32.61 -40.23
C GLN A 341 9.44 -32.66 -39.22
N PHE A 342 9.29 -31.90 -38.15
CA PHE A 342 10.12 -31.97 -36.97
C PHE A 342 9.54 -33.02 -36.01
N THR A 343 10.18 -34.19 -35.90
CA THR A 343 9.66 -35.29 -35.09
C THR A 343 10.00 -35.12 -33.58
N LYS A 344 9.35 -35.93 -32.73
CA LYS A 344 9.64 -35.95 -31.29
C LYS A 344 11.11 -36.25 -30.97
N ALA A 345 11.77 -37.10 -31.80
CA ALA A 345 13.19 -37.37 -31.70
C ALA A 345 14.07 -36.14 -31.99
N SER A 346 13.63 -35.26 -32.91
CA SER A 346 14.32 -34.00 -33.20
C SER A 346 14.19 -33.01 -32.05
N VAL A 347 13.09 -33.02 -31.30
CA VAL A 347 12.94 -32.20 -30.10
C VAL A 347 13.91 -32.67 -28.98
N GLU A 348 14.14 -33.97 -28.83
CA GLU A 348 15.12 -34.50 -27.90
C GLU A 348 16.55 -34.15 -28.33
N SER A 349 16.88 -34.25 -29.61
CA SER A 349 18.16 -33.80 -30.17
C SER A 349 18.38 -32.31 -29.95
N LEU A 350 17.33 -31.48 -30.13
CA LEU A 350 17.38 -30.06 -29.87
C LEU A 350 17.69 -29.78 -28.40
N ARG A 351 17.10 -30.51 -27.48
CA ARG A 351 17.38 -30.37 -26.04
C ARG A 351 18.86 -30.62 -25.72
N GLU A 352 19.44 -31.67 -26.30
CA GLU A 352 20.86 -31.96 -26.13
C GLU A 352 21.76 -30.84 -26.67
N ILE A 353 21.43 -30.29 -27.85
CA ILE A 353 22.15 -29.16 -28.45
C ILE A 353 22.05 -27.92 -27.55
N LEU A 354 20.85 -27.62 -27.06
CA LEU A 354 20.62 -26.49 -26.14
C LEU A 354 21.46 -26.66 -24.86
N GLU A 355 21.48 -27.87 -24.27
CA GLU A 355 22.29 -28.17 -23.09
C GLU A 355 23.79 -27.96 -23.32
N GLN A 356 24.30 -28.40 -24.48
CA GLN A 356 25.71 -28.22 -24.84
C GLN A 356 26.06 -26.73 -25.02
N GLU A 357 25.23 -25.94 -25.73
CA GLU A 357 25.49 -24.54 -25.98
C GLU A 357 25.37 -23.67 -24.72
N ILE A 358 24.47 -24.01 -23.80
CA ILE A 358 24.33 -23.33 -22.51
C ILE A 358 25.53 -23.62 -21.61
N LYS A 359 25.97 -24.87 -21.51
CA LYS A 359 27.17 -25.24 -20.76
C LYS A 359 28.42 -24.56 -21.32
N LYS A 360 28.55 -24.47 -22.64
CA LYS A 360 29.68 -23.86 -23.32
C LYS A 360 29.76 -22.33 -23.05
N ASN A 361 28.61 -21.69 -22.92
CA ASN A 361 28.51 -20.22 -22.69
C ASN A 361 28.42 -19.84 -21.22
N LYS A 362 28.52 -20.75 -20.25
CA LYS A 362 28.45 -20.50 -18.80
C LYS A 362 27.17 -19.77 -18.37
N MET A 363 26.06 -19.99 -19.07
CA MET A 363 24.81 -19.25 -18.77
C MET A 363 24.06 -19.80 -17.54
N SER A 364 24.13 -21.10 -17.32
CA SER A 364 23.75 -21.78 -16.06
C SER A 364 24.35 -23.19 -16.04
N ASP A 365 24.59 -23.73 -14.86
CA ASP A 365 25.08 -25.12 -14.73
C ASP A 365 23.99 -26.15 -15.00
N VAL A 366 22.72 -25.73 -15.07
CA VAL A 366 21.56 -26.59 -15.33
C VAL A 366 20.63 -25.90 -16.33
N LEU A 367 20.25 -26.63 -17.38
CA LEU A 367 19.21 -26.16 -18.31
C LEU A 367 17.86 -26.10 -17.57
N PRO A 368 17.13 -24.98 -17.64
CA PRO A 368 15.78 -24.95 -17.13
C PRO A 368 14.91 -26.04 -17.77
N GLU A 369 14.08 -26.69 -16.96
CA GLU A 369 13.25 -27.82 -17.37
C GLU A 369 12.40 -27.52 -18.61
N ASN A 370 12.02 -26.26 -18.79
CA ASN A 370 11.16 -25.77 -19.88
C ASN A 370 11.91 -25.03 -21.00
N ALA A 371 13.23 -25.03 -21.03
CA ALA A 371 13.99 -24.21 -21.99
C ALA A 371 13.70 -24.57 -23.46
N THR A 372 13.55 -25.85 -23.77
CA THR A 372 13.19 -26.31 -25.12
C THR A 372 11.77 -25.88 -25.49
N GLU A 373 10.84 -26.01 -24.58
CA GLU A 373 9.45 -25.59 -24.76
C GLU A 373 9.34 -24.09 -24.94
N ASP A 374 10.05 -23.29 -24.13
CA ASP A 374 10.12 -21.83 -24.27
C ASP A 374 10.69 -21.42 -25.63
N PHE A 375 11.72 -22.11 -26.10
CA PHE A 375 12.33 -21.80 -27.40
C PHE A 375 11.39 -22.13 -28.56
N LEU A 376 10.73 -23.29 -28.55
CA LEU A 376 9.73 -23.65 -29.57
C LEU A 376 8.51 -22.72 -29.53
N THR A 377 8.03 -22.37 -28.35
CA THR A 377 6.94 -21.38 -28.18
C THR A 377 7.32 -20.03 -28.76
N TYR A 378 8.55 -19.56 -28.51
CA TYR A 378 9.05 -18.32 -29.11
C TYR A 378 9.04 -18.34 -30.65
N LEU A 379 9.54 -19.45 -31.25
CA LEU A 379 9.59 -19.60 -32.71
C LEU A 379 8.17 -19.71 -33.31
N GLU A 380 7.24 -20.36 -32.62
CA GLU A 380 5.84 -20.44 -33.02
C GLU A 380 5.16 -19.05 -32.98
N GLU A 381 5.40 -18.28 -31.93
CA GLU A 381 4.95 -16.90 -31.79
C GLU A 381 5.53 -15.96 -32.85
N GLU A 382 6.77 -16.17 -33.29
CA GLU A 382 7.41 -15.45 -34.39
C GLU A 382 6.94 -15.93 -35.78
N GLU A 383 6.03 -16.89 -35.81
CA GLU A 383 5.52 -17.51 -37.03
C GLU A 383 6.62 -18.17 -37.89
N GLU A 384 7.72 -18.58 -37.29
CA GLU A 384 8.79 -19.26 -37.97
C GLU A 384 8.51 -20.76 -38.14
N ILE A 385 7.77 -21.33 -37.19
CA ILE A 385 7.31 -22.71 -37.19
C ILE A 385 5.81 -22.79 -36.92
N VAL A 386 5.21 -23.92 -37.32
CA VAL A 386 3.80 -24.24 -37.03
C VAL A 386 3.74 -25.58 -36.33
N ARG A 387 3.00 -25.64 -35.24
CA ARG A 387 2.73 -26.89 -34.53
C ARG A 387 1.62 -27.65 -35.26
N LEU A 388 1.94 -28.83 -35.75
CA LEU A 388 1.01 -29.70 -36.50
C LEU A 388 0.28 -30.68 -35.57
N ASP A 389 0.98 -31.24 -34.58
CA ASP A 389 0.45 -32.16 -33.58
C ASP A 389 1.35 -32.16 -32.35
N ASP A 390 1.04 -32.98 -31.33
CA ASP A 390 1.78 -33.01 -30.07
C ASP A 390 3.24 -33.42 -30.29
N GLY A 391 4.15 -32.45 -30.25
CA GLY A 391 5.59 -32.61 -30.50
C GLY A 391 6.01 -32.64 -31.97
N ILE A 392 5.14 -32.32 -32.91
CA ILE A 392 5.45 -32.24 -34.35
C ILE A 392 5.35 -30.80 -34.81
N TYR A 393 6.42 -30.27 -35.40
CA TYR A 393 6.51 -28.91 -35.92
C TYR A 393 6.95 -28.92 -37.38
N ALA A 394 6.53 -27.91 -38.13
CA ALA A 394 6.99 -27.69 -39.51
C ALA A 394 7.46 -26.24 -39.67
N GLY A 395 8.42 -25.98 -40.52
CA GLY A 395 8.81 -24.66 -40.92
C GLY A 395 7.70 -23.96 -41.69
N LYS A 396 7.37 -22.71 -41.39
CA LYS A 396 6.29 -21.97 -42.10
C LYS A 396 6.60 -21.81 -43.59
N ARG A 397 7.86 -21.62 -43.94
CA ARG A 397 8.31 -21.53 -45.34
C ARG A 397 8.04 -22.78 -46.17
N ASP A 398 8.04 -23.94 -45.51
CA ASP A 398 7.84 -25.23 -46.16
C ASP A 398 6.34 -25.58 -46.33
N LEU A 399 5.44 -24.80 -45.66
CA LEU A 399 3.99 -24.96 -45.77
C LEU A 399 3.36 -24.01 -46.82
N ASP A 400 4.07 -22.93 -47.16
CA ASP A 400 3.63 -21.95 -48.15
C ASP A 400 4.10 -22.31 -49.60
N GLU A 401 4.97 -23.32 -49.79
CA GLU A 401 5.37 -23.94 -51.06
C GLU A 401 4.54 -25.21 -51.34
#